data_d9d8307b46c2905704e5538d63a8153f
#
_entry.id   d9d8307b46c2905704e5538d63a8153f
#
_cell.length_a   1.000
_cell.length_b   1.000
_cell.length_c   1.000
_cell.angle_alpha   90.00
_cell.angle_beta   90.00
_cell.angle_gamma   90.00
#
_symmetry.space_group_name_H-M   'P 1'
#
loop_
_entity.id
_entity.type
_entity.pdbx_description
1 polymer ?
#
loop_
_entity_poly.entity_id
_entity_poly.type
_entity_poly.pdbx_seq_one_letter_code
_entity_poly.pdbx_strand_id
1 'polypeptide(L)'
;MSKYVVSCSPHLRDNVSTRSIMQDVCIAMLPACIAGVLFFGYRAAIILVLSVAAAVLSEKFYCKAAHIKDTTGDFSAVVTGMLLAMNLSSTVPYWMPVVGSIIAILLVKMIFGGIGQNFMNPALAARAILALSWATAMNTFATPAFGNLAGVDTIASATPIAGGSYTMTQLLLGNIPGTIGETCKIALLAGAAYLLYRQVISWHIPVAFIASFAVCCLIWSGFDMNVVLTQLLSGGLILGAFFMATDYSTSPATTKGKIIFGLGCGLLLFVFRCCKKTPAEWCSFAILLMNVVSPLIERVTGKIGRAHV
;
A
#
# COMPACT_ATOMS: atom_id res chain seq x y z
N MET A 1 -54.57 -1.12 12.34
CA MET A 1 -53.42 -0.86 13.26
C MET A 1 -52.17 -0.72 12.41
N SER A 2 -51.62 0.45 12.33
CA SER A 2 -50.33 0.69 11.64
C SER A 2 -49.21 0.00 12.43
N LYS A 3 -48.50 -0.91 11.81
CA LYS A 3 -47.31 -1.52 12.43
C LYS A 3 -46.21 -0.47 12.42
N TYR A 4 -45.82 0.00 13.58
CA TYR A 4 -44.61 0.83 13.70
C TYR A 4 -43.40 -0.02 13.42
N VAL A 5 -42.55 0.41 12.47
CA VAL A 5 -41.27 -0.20 12.23
C VAL A 5 -40.24 0.41 13.18
N VAL A 6 -39.79 -0.39 14.14
CA VAL A 6 -38.70 0.01 15.05
C VAL A 6 -37.39 -0.45 14.43
N SER A 7 -36.51 0.50 14.13
CA SER A 7 -35.15 0.22 13.64
C SER A 7 -34.12 0.62 14.70
N CYS A 8 -32.99 -0.11 14.73
CA CYS A 8 -31.87 0.22 15.60
C CYS A 8 -31.22 1.56 15.17
N SER A 9 -30.78 2.35 16.14
CA SER A 9 -29.95 3.54 15.90
C SER A 9 -28.61 3.12 15.26
N PRO A 10 -28.06 3.92 14.30
CA PRO A 10 -28.53 5.23 13.86
C PRO A 10 -29.61 5.12 12.77
N HIS A 11 -30.59 6.04 12.80
CA HIS A 11 -31.68 6.11 11.83
C HIS A 11 -31.30 6.81 10.52
N LEU A 12 -30.24 7.63 10.54
CA LEU A 12 -29.63 8.24 9.35
C LEU A 12 -28.49 7.32 8.86
N ARG A 13 -28.62 6.83 7.64
CA ARG A 13 -27.60 6.02 6.98
C ARG A 13 -27.09 6.73 5.74
N ASP A 14 -25.78 6.81 5.60
CA ASP A 14 -25.14 7.23 4.36
C ASP A 14 -25.25 6.10 3.33
N ASN A 15 -25.36 6.47 2.05
CA ASN A 15 -25.38 5.52 0.93
C ASN A 15 -23.99 4.90 0.63
N VAL A 16 -22.95 5.31 1.35
CA VAL A 16 -21.59 4.80 1.20
C VAL A 16 -21.50 3.41 1.80
N SER A 17 -21.16 2.43 0.97
CA SER A 17 -20.94 1.06 1.38
C SER A 17 -19.45 0.69 1.32
N THR A 18 -19.03 -0.32 2.09
CA THR A 18 -17.65 -0.86 2.01
C THR A 18 -17.29 -1.22 0.57
N ARG A 19 -18.24 -1.79 -0.18
CA ARG A 19 -18.07 -2.12 -1.59
C ARG A 19 -17.74 -0.89 -2.44
N SER A 20 -18.48 0.21 -2.28
CA SER A 20 -18.25 1.42 -3.07
C SER A 20 -16.88 2.04 -2.77
N ILE A 21 -16.47 2.05 -1.50
CA ILE A 21 -15.14 2.52 -1.09
C ILE A 21 -14.03 1.67 -1.73
N MET A 22 -14.14 0.34 -1.65
CA MET A 22 -13.14 -0.55 -2.24
C MET A 22 -13.08 -0.47 -3.77
N GLN A 23 -14.22 -0.22 -4.42
CA GLN A 23 -14.26 0.05 -5.86
C GLN A 23 -13.55 1.36 -6.21
N ASP A 24 -13.77 2.43 -5.45
CA ASP A 24 -13.04 3.70 -5.65
C ASP A 24 -11.52 3.52 -5.48
N VAL A 25 -11.08 2.71 -4.51
CA VAL A 25 -9.66 2.38 -4.33
C VAL A 25 -9.12 1.58 -5.53
N CYS A 26 -9.86 0.59 -6.04
CA CYS A 26 -9.48 -0.13 -7.25
C CYS A 26 -9.32 0.81 -8.44
N ILE A 27 -10.28 1.72 -8.66
CA ILE A 27 -10.24 2.70 -9.75
C ILE A 27 -9.04 3.62 -9.62
N ALA A 28 -8.74 4.09 -8.40
CA ALA A 28 -7.58 4.94 -8.12
C ALA A 28 -6.23 4.27 -8.39
N MET A 29 -6.14 2.95 -8.23
CA MET A 29 -4.93 2.18 -8.52
C MET A 29 -4.74 1.83 -10.00
N LEU A 30 -5.82 1.85 -10.81
CA LEU A 30 -5.75 1.48 -12.24
C LEU A 30 -4.70 2.27 -13.04
N PRO A 31 -4.58 3.61 -12.93
CA PRO A 31 -3.56 4.35 -13.67
C PRO A 31 -2.14 3.86 -13.38
N ALA A 32 -1.83 3.56 -12.11
CA ALA A 32 -0.52 3.04 -11.72
C ALA A 32 -0.28 1.60 -12.21
N CYS A 33 -1.31 0.75 -12.19
CA CYS A 33 -1.25 -0.61 -12.75
C CYS A 33 -1.01 -0.58 -14.27
N ILE A 34 -1.73 0.28 -14.99
CA ILE A 34 -1.55 0.45 -16.44
C ILE A 34 -0.13 0.95 -16.75
N ALA A 35 0.35 1.96 -16.02
CA ALA A 35 1.71 2.45 -16.17
C ALA A 35 2.74 1.33 -15.91
N GLY A 36 2.57 0.53 -14.86
CA GLY A 36 3.43 -0.62 -14.56
C GLY A 36 3.48 -1.64 -15.69
N VAL A 37 2.34 -1.94 -16.32
CA VAL A 37 2.28 -2.84 -17.48
C VAL A 37 2.97 -2.22 -18.71
N LEU A 38 2.82 -0.91 -18.94
CA LEU A 38 3.47 -0.23 -20.05
C LEU A 38 5.01 -0.18 -19.89
N PHE A 39 5.52 -0.10 -18.65
CA PHE A 39 6.97 -0.07 -18.38
C PHE A 39 7.61 -1.46 -18.32
N PHE A 40 6.90 -2.47 -17.79
CA PHE A 40 7.47 -3.80 -17.52
C PHE A 40 6.87 -4.91 -18.39
N GLY A 41 5.96 -4.57 -19.31
CA GLY A 41 5.42 -5.50 -20.29
C GLY A 41 4.45 -6.54 -19.72
N TYR A 42 4.23 -7.63 -20.49
CA TYR A 42 3.25 -8.67 -20.18
C TYR A 42 3.49 -9.40 -18.85
N ARG A 43 4.75 -9.48 -18.38
CA ARG A 43 5.06 -10.13 -17.09
C ARG A 43 4.38 -9.40 -15.92
N ALA A 44 4.39 -8.06 -15.94
CA ALA A 44 3.71 -7.26 -14.92
C ALA A 44 2.18 -7.51 -14.96
N ALA A 45 1.60 -7.60 -16.16
CA ALA A 45 0.17 -7.92 -16.31
C ALA A 45 -0.17 -9.31 -15.75
N ILE A 46 0.64 -10.33 -16.03
CA ILE A 46 0.44 -11.68 -15.48
C ILE A 46 0.55 -11.67 -13.95
N ILE A 47 1.54 -10.99 -13.36
CA ILE A 47 1.71 -10.88 -11.92
C ILE A 47 0.49 -10.21 -11.27
N LEU A 48 -0.03 -9.13 -11.85
CA LEU A 48 -1.25 -8.46 -11.39
C LEU A 48 -2.45 -9.40 -11.40
N VAL A 49 -2.68 -10.08 -12.52
CA VAL A 49 -3.81 -11.01 -12.65
C VAL A 49 -3.69 -12.20 -11.70
N LEU A 50 -2.52 -12.81 -11.59
CA LEU A 50 -2.27 -13.94 -10.69
C LEU A 50 -2.48 -13.55 -9.22
N SER A 51 -1.96 -12.38 -8.82
CA SER A 51 -2.10 -11.89 -7.44
C SER A 51 -3.56 -11.65 -7.09
N VAL A 52 -4.30 -10.95 -7.94
CA VAL A 52 -5.73 -10.67 -7.72
C VAL A 52 -6.56 -11.96 -7.74
N ALA A 53 -6.35 -12.84 -8.72
CA ALA A 53 -7.06 -14.11 -8.80
C ALA A 53 -6.79 -14.98 -7.58
N ALA A 54 -5.53 -15.12 -7.16
CA ALA A 54 -5.16 -15.89 -5.98
C ALA A 54 -5.77 -15.29 -4.70
N ALA A 55 -5.81 -13.97 -4.56
CA ALA A 55 -6.43 -13.30 -3.41
C ALA A 55 -7.94 -13.61 -3.32
N VAL A 56 -8.68 -13.41 -4.43
CA VAL A 56 -10.12 -13.66 -4.47
C VAL A 56 -10.45 -15.14 -4.26
N LEU A 57 -9.71 -16.04 -4.90
CA LEU A 57 -9.91 -17.47 -4.74
C LEU A 57 -9.61 -17.95 -3.32
N SER A 58 -8.57 -17.43 -2.69
CA SER A 58 -8.21 -17.74 -1.29
C SER A 58 -9.30 -17.29 -0.32
N GLU A 59 -9.86 -16.10 -0.49
CA GLU A 59 -10.97 -15.61 0.33
C GLU A 59 -12.22 -16.49 0.15
N LYS A 60 -12.60 -16.76 -1.11
CA LYS A 60 -13.74 -17.61 -1.42
C LYS A 60 -13.59 -19.02 -0.85
N PHE A 61 -12.39 -19.60 -0.99
CA PHE A 61 -12.09 -20.92 -0.42
C PHE A 61 -12.24 -20.93 1.11
N TYR A 62 -11.67 -19.91 1.78
CA TYR A 62 -11.78 -19.78 3.23
C TYR A 62 -13.25 -19.64 3.68
N CYS A 63 -14.02 -18.74 3.05
CA CYS A 63 -15.43 -18.56 3.39
C CYS A 63 -16.23 -19.87 3.24
N LYS A 64 -15.95 -20.65 2.18
CA LYS A 64 -16.58 -21.95 1.97
C LYS A 64 -16.15 -22.98 3.03
N ALA A 65 -14.85 -23.04 3.35
CA ALA A 65 -14.31 -24.00 4.33
C ALA A 65 -14.76 -23.69 5.75
N ALA A 66 -14.84 -22.41 6.10
CA ALA A 66 -15.28 -21.95 7.43
C ALA A 66 -16.82 -21.81 7.55
N HIS A 67 -17.58 -22.13 6.49
CA HIS A 67 -19.04 -21.97 6.44
C HIS A 67 -19.53 -20.55 6.78
N ILE A 68 -18.74 -19.52 6.39
CA ILE A 68 -19.07 -18.12 6.62
C ILE A 68 -19.68 -17.54 5.34
N LYS A 69 -20.46 -16.46 5.48
CA LYS A 69 -21.01 -15.73 4.34
C LYS A 69 -19.88 -15.25 3.41
N ASP A 70 -20.07 -15.42 2.11
CA ASP A 70 -19.11 -14.98 1.09
C ASP A 70 -18.94 -13.46 1.13
N THR A 71 -17.70 -13.01 1.38
CA THR A 71 -17.29 -11.59 1.48
C THR A 71 -16.59 -11.10 0.22
N THR A 72 -16.33 -11.96 -0.77
CA THR A 72 -15.58 -11.59 -1.99
C THR A 72 -16.24 -10.45 -2.80
N GLY A 73 -17.56 -10.26 -2.61
CA GLY A 73 -18.32 -9.20 -3.27
C GLY A 73 -18.01 -7.76 -2.79
N ASP A 74 -17.23 -7.59 -1.73
CA ASP A 74 -16.85 -6.29 -1.20
C ASP A 74 -15.62 -5.67 -1.89
N PHE A 75 -14.94 -6.38 -2.80
CA PHE A 75 -13.71 -6.00 -3.52
C PHE A 75 -12.45 -5.85 -2.67
N SER A 76 -12.50 -6.11 -1.38
CA SER A 76 -11.33 -5.96 -0.51
C SER A 76 -10.19 -6.94 -0.83
N ALA A 77 -10.52 -8.18 -1.27
CA ALA A 77 -9.51 -9.12 -1.77
C ALA A 77 -8.85 -8.63 -3.06
N VAL A 78 -9.62 -7.99 -3.95
CA VAL A 78 -9.09 -7.39 -5.17
C VAL A 78 -8.09 -6.28 -4.84
N VAL A 79 -8.46 -5.36 -3.93
CA VAL A 79 -7.55 -4.29 -3.44
C VAL A 79 -6.28 -4.88 -2.87
N THR A 80 -6.39 -5.90 -1.99
CA THR A 80 -5.22 -6.55 -1.38
C THR A 80 -4.31 -7.19 -2.44
N GLY A 81 -4.89 -7.91 -3.42
CA GLY A 81 -4.15 -8.52 -4.51
C GLY A 81 -3.46 -7.49 -5.40
N MET A 82 -4.15 -6.39 -5.75
CA MET A 82 -3.57 -5.29 -6.53
C MET A 82 -2.41 -4.61 -5.78
N LEU A 83 -2.60 -4.26 -4.51
CA LEU A 83 -1.56 -3.65 -3.67
C LEU A 83 -0.34 -4.56 -3.53
N LEU A 84 -0.55 -5.86 -3.33
CA LEU A 84 0.56 -6.81 -3.26
C LEU A 84 1.32 -6.85 -4.59
N ALA A 85 0.64 -7.01 -5.71
CA ALA A 85 1.26 -7.06 -7.04
C ALA A 85 2.05 -5.79 -7.37
N MET A 86 1.50 -4.61 -7.02
CA MET A 86 2.17 -3.32 -7.19
C MET A 86 3.47 -3.20 -6.38
N ASN A 87 3.61 -3.97 -5.31
CA ASN A 87 4.81 -4.04 -4.47
C ASN A 87 5.82 -5.13 -4.89
N LEU A 88 5.51 -5.90 -5.93
CA LEU A 88 6.42 -6.92 -6.45
C LEU A 88 7.22 -6.37 -7.65
N SER A 89 8.42 -6.93 -7.85
CA SER A 89 9.18 -6.71 -9.08
C SER A 89 8.57 -7.51 -10.23
N SER A 90 8.74 -7.03 -11.45
CA SER A 90 8.36 -7.79 -12.67
C SER A 90 9.20 -9.05 -12.92
N THR A 91 10.34 -9.18 -12.22
CA THR A 91 11.27 -10.31 -12.35
C THR A 91 10.92 -11.49 -11.47
N VAL A 92 10.02 -11.33 -10.48
CA VAL A 92 9.67 -12.40 -9.55
C VAL A 92 9.06 -13.61 -10.25
N PRO A 93 9.32 -14.85 -9.77
CA PRO A 93 8.67 -16.05 -10.28
C PRO A 93 7.15 -15.97 -10.10
N TYR A 94 6.38 -16.50 -11.05
CA TYR A 94 4.91 -16.44 -11.04
C TYR A 94 4.21 -17.11 -9.85
N TRP A 95 4.87 -18.04 -9.18
CA TRP A 95 4.32 -18.64 -7.95
C TRP A 95 4.35 -17.69 -6.75
N MET A 96 5.27 -16.71 -6.75
CA MET A 96 5.48 -15.80 -5.62
C MET A 96 4.28 -14.86 -5.36
N PRO A 97 3.67 -14.19 -6.38
CA PRO A 97 2.43 -13.43 -6.17
C PRO A 97 1.26 -14.30 -5.69
N VAL A 98 1.21 -15.57 -6.10
CA VAL A 98 0.17 -16.51 -5.64
C VAL A 98 0.36 -16.82 -4.15
N VAL A 99 1.55 -17.25 -3.74
CA VAL A 99 1.87 -17.54 -2.33
C VAL A 99 1.69 -16.30 -1.46
N GLY A 100 2.15 -15.13 -1.92
CA GLY A 100 1.97 -13.87 -1.21
C GLY A 100 0.49 -13.51 -1.00
N SER A 101 -0.34 -13.68 -2.03
CA SER A 101 -1.78 -13.42 -1.94
C SER A 101 -2.50 -14.38 -0.98
N ILE A 102 -2.11 -15.66 -0.98
CA ILE A 102 -2.63 -16.66 -0.03
C ILE A 102 -2.27 -16.24 1.40
N ILE A 103 -1.03 -15.86 1.66
CA ILE A 103 -0.56 -15.38 2.97
C ILE A 103 -1.34 -14.12 3.38
N ALA A 104 -1.44 -13.12 2.49
CA ALA A 104 -2.16 -11.87 2.78
C ALA A 104 -3.60 -12.12 3.20
N ILE A 105 -4.30 -12.95 2.45
CA ILE A 105 -5.73 -13.19 2.68
C ILE A 105 -5.95 -14.16 3.84
N LEU A 106 -5.34 -15.35 3.83
CA LEU A 106 -5.62 -16.34 4.86
C LEU A 106 -5.05 -15.95 6.22
N LEU A 107 -3.73 -15.66 6.28
CA LEU A 107 -3.04 -15.45 7.56
C LEU A 107 -3.28 -14.06 8.16
N VAL A 108 -3.39 -13.01 7.34
CA VAL A 108 -3.44 -11.64 7.86
C VAL A 108 -4.84 -11.06 7.87
N LYS A 109 -5.71 -11.45 6.92
CA LYS A 109 -7.07 -10.91 6.84
C LYS A 109 -8.10 -11.86 7.47
N MET A 110 -8.20 -13.11 6.98
CA MET A 110 -9.34 -13.98 7.32
C MET A 110 -9.24 -14.63 8.71
N ILE A 111 -8.05 -15.00 9.17
CA ILE A 111 -7.86 -15.58 10.52
C ILE A 111 -8.30 -14.60 11.61
N PHE A 112 -8.13 -13.29 11.39
CA PHE A 112 -8.52 -12.26 12.36
C PHE A 112 -9.98 -11.83 12.27
N GLY A 113 -10.77 -12.39 11.34
CA GLY A 113 -12.21 -12.13 11.22
C GLY A 113 -12.65 -11.36 9.97
N GLY A 114 -11.73 -11.11 9.02
CA GLY A 114 -12.02 -10.45 7.75
C GLY A 114 -11.78 -8.96 7.75
N ILE A 115 -12.49 -8.23 6.88
CA ILE A 115 -12.30 -6.79 6.70
C ILE A 115 -12.56 -6.02 8.00
N GLY A 116 -11.66 -5.11 8.36
CA GLY A 116 -11.79 -4.27 9.55
C GLY A 116 -11.30 -4.90 10.85
N GLN A 117 -10.96 -6.20 10.87
CA GLN A 117 -10.46 -6.91 12.05
C GLN A 117 -8.93 -7.17 11.99
N ASN A 118 -8.30 -6.89 10.88
CA ASN A 118 -6.87 -7.07 10.70
C ASN A 118 -6.08 -5.98 11.44
N PHE A 119 -5.09 -6.39 12.23
CA PHE A 119 -4.24 -5.48 13.01
C PHE A 119 -3.10 -4.85 12.20
N MET A 120 -2.83 -5.34 10.99
CA MET A 120 -1.86 -4.79 10.05
C MET A 120 -2.36 -4.91 8.60
N ASN A 121 -1.80 -4.11 7.71
CA ASN A 121 -2.14 -4.16 6.29
C ASN A 121 -1.72 -5.51 5.68
N PRO A 122 -2.67 -6.29 5.11
CA PRO A 122 -2.40 -7.65 4.64
C PRO A 122 -1.44 -7.71 3.45
N ALA A 123 -1.51 -6.76 2.52
CA ALA A 123 -0.59 -6.72 1.38
C ALA A 123 0.85 -6.42 1.82
N LEU A 124 1.04 -5.50 2.77
CA LEU A 124 2.35 -5.17 3.31
C LEU A 124 2.94 -6.31 4.16
N ALA A 125 2.12 -6.97 4.96
CA ALA A 125 2.57 -8.12 5.76
C ALA A 125 3.05 -9.27 4.85
N ALA A 126 2.28 -9.61 3.81
CA ALA A 126 2.70 -10.61 2.84
C ALA A 126 3.98 -10.21 2.11
N ARG A 127 4.10 -8.96 1.67
CA ARG A 127 5.34 -8.44 1.07
C ARG A 127 6.53 -8.58 2.02
N ALA A 128 6.37 -8.24 3.29
CA ALA A 128 7.44 -8.37 4.28
C ALA A 128 7.88 -9.83 4.45
N ILE A 129 6.94 -10.77 4.52
CA ILE A 129 7.23 -12.20 4.60
C ILE A 129 7.99 -12.66 3.35
N LEU A 130 7.52 -12.30 2.14
CA LEU A 130 8.18 -12.63 0.90
C LEU A 130 9.60 -12.03 0.83
N ALA A 131 9.79 -10.78 1.25
CA ALA A 131 11.08 -10.11 1.24
C ALA A 131 12.09 -10.73 2.21
N LEU A 132 11.63 -11.22 3.35
CA LEU A 132 12.48 -11.92 4.32
C LEU A 132 12.82 -13.36 3.89
N SER A 133 11.85 -14.04 3.26
CA SER A 133 12.02 -15.45 2.84
C SER A 133 12.81 -15.58 1.53
N TRP A 134 12.58 -14.69 0.57
CA TRP A 134 13.17 -14.73 -0.77
C TRP A 134 13.78 -13.39 -1.18
N ALA A 135 14.68 -12.89 -0.34
CA ALA A 135 15.28 -11.56 -0.48
C ALA A 135 15.92 -11.30 -1.86
N THR A 136 16.61 -12.28 -2.43
CA THR A 136 17.26 -12.15 -3.75
C THR A 136 16.24 -11.87 -4.84
N ALA A 137 15.17 -12.66 -4.92
CA ALA A 137 14.14 -12.49 -5.93
C ALA A 137 13.36 -11.17 -5.78
N MET A 138 13.14 -10.74 -4.53
CA MET A 138 12.43 -9.51 -4.22
C MET A 138 13.25 -8.23 -4.49
N ASN A 139 14.58 -8.32 -4.42
CA ASN A 139 15.49 -7.19 -4.64
C ASN A 139 16.11 -7.15 -6.04
N THR A 140 15.69 -8.03 -6.95
CA THR A 140 16.09 -7.99 -8.35
C THR A 140 15.07 -7.16 -9.13
N PHE A 141 15.51 -6.10 -9.79
CA PHE A 141 14.64 -5.19 -10.53
C PHE A 141 15.06 -5.13 -12.00
N ALA A 142 14.07 -5.20 -12.90
CA ALA A 142 14.29 -5.05 -14.34
C ALA A 142 14.43 -3.57 -14.71
N THR A 143 15.21 -3.29 -15.73
CA THR A 143 15.21 -1.98 -16.39
C THR A 143 13.89 -1.77 -17.13
N PRO A 144 13.16 -0.68 -16.91
CA PRO A 144 11.93 -0.43 -17.63
C PRO A 144 12.21 -0.16 -19.12
N ALA A 145 11.31 -0.63 -19.98
CA ALA A 145 11.33 -0.35 -21.42
C ALA A 145 9.93 0.07 -21.87
N PHE A 146 9.68 1.37 -21.86
CA PHE A 146 8.38 1.94 -22.17
C PHE A 146 7.90 1.50 -23.58
N GLY A 147 6.69 0.94 -23.64
CA GLY A 147 6.06 0.49 -24.87
C GLY A 147 6.52 -0.87 -25.39
N ASN A 148 7.51 -1.50 -24.78
CA ASN A 148 7.91 -2.87 -25.13
C ASN A 148 7.05 -3.89 -24.39
N LEU A 149 5.90 -4.23 -24.96
CA LEU A 149 4.98 -5.23 -24.39
C LEU A 149 5.52 -6.67 -24.48
N ALA A 150 6.50 -6.94 -25.33
CA ALA A 150 7.05 -8.29 -25.52
C ALA A 150 7.90 -8.81 -24.35
N GLY A 151 8.06 -8.00 -23.31
CA GLY A 151 8.85 -8.32 -22.12
C GLY A 151 10.18 -7.59 -22.10
N VAL A 152 10.55 -7.18 -20.89
CA VAL A 152 11.83 -6.53 -20.65
C VAL A 152 12.86 -7.62 -20.43
N ASP A 153 13.98 -7.56 -21.13
CA ASP A 153 15.14 -8.40 -20.83
C ASP A 153 15.53 -8.16 -19.37
N THR A 154 15.72 -9.24 -18.62
CA THR A 154 16.01 -9.21 -17.18
C THR A 154 17.44 -8.75 -16.91
N ILE A 155 17.81 -7.56 -17.40
CA ILE A 155 19.05 -6.91 -16.98
C ILE A 155 18.75 -6.32 -15.61
N ALA A 156 19.31 -6.94 -14.57
CA ALA A 156 19.21 -6.42 -13.21
C ALA A 156 19.87 -5.04 -13.14
N SER A 157 19.13 -4.05 -12.67
CA SER A 157 19.60 -2.66 -12.57
C SER A 157 19.47 -2.15 -11.16
N ALA A 158 20.38 -1.23 -10.78
CA ALA A 158 20.34 -0.58 -9.48
C ALA A 158 19.18 0.41 -9.40
N THR A 159 18.40 0.32 -8.34
CA THR A 159 17.35 1.31 -8.05
C THR A 159 17.96 2.68 -7.68
N PRO A 160 17.22 3.79 -7.79
CA PRO A 160 17.69 5.10 -7.34
C PRO A 160 18.16 5.11 -5.86
N ILE A 161 17.54 4.29 -5.02
CA ILE A 161 17.93 4.13 -3.61
C ILE A 161 19.27 3.41 -3.46
N ALA A 162 19.59 2.50 -4.36
CA ALA A 162 20.86 1.75 -4.38
C ALA A 162 22.04 2.53 -4.99
N GLY A 163 21.85 3.82 -5.36
CA GLY A 163 22.90 4.69 -5.88
C GLY A 163 22.89 4.88 -7.39
N GLY A 164 21.82 4.48 -8.09
CA GLY A 164 21.63 4.81 -9.50
C GLY A 164 21.41 6.33 -9.70
N SER A 165 22.11 6.95 -10.64
CA SER A 165 21.90 8.36 -11.00
C SER A 165 20.79 8.48 -12.05
N TYR A 166 19.69 9.13 -11.68
CA TYR A 166 18.53 9.34 -12.55
C TYR A 166 18.14 10.83 -12.55
N THR A 167 17.64 11.30 -13.69
CA THR A 167 17.13 12.67 -13.80
C THR A 167 15.78 12.80 -13.10
N MET A 168 15.42 14.00 -12.64
CA MET A 168 14.11 14.25 -11.99
C MET A 168 12.93 13.89 -12.90
N THR A 169 13.08 14.07 -14.21
CA THR A 169 12.06 13.68 -15.19
C THR A 169 11.87 12.17 -15.25
N GLN A 170 12.95 11.39 -15.20
CA GLN A 170 12.86 9.92 -15.15
C GLN A 170 12.22 9.42 -13.86
N LEU A 171 12.53 10.06 -12.72
CA LEU A 171 11.93 9.73 -11.42
C LEU A 171 10.41 10.01 -11.40
N LEU A 172 9.96 11.10 -12.02
CA LEU A 172 8.53 11.45 -12.09
C LEU A 172 7.76 10.58 -13.08
N LEU A 173 8.31 10.39 -14.29
CA LEU A 173 7.67 9.59 -15.33
C LEU A 173 7.68 8.08 -15.02
N GLY A 174 8.67 7.61 -14.25
CA GLY A 174 8.76 6.22 -13.84
C GLY A 174 9.68 5.36 -14.71
N ASN A 175 10.53 5.96 -15.53
CA ASN A 175 11.53 5.23 -16.30
C ASN A 175 12.75 4.87 -15.43
N ILE A 176 12.48 4.15 -14.34
CA ILE A 176 13.44 3.74 -13.32
C ILE A 176 13.19 2.27 -12.93
N PRO A 177 14.24 1.52 -12.56
CA PRO A 177 14.07 0.19 -11.99
C PRO A 177 13.33 0.27 -10.65
N GLY A 178 12.36 -0.60 -10.44
CA GLY A 178 11.58 -0.63 -9.21
C GLY A 178 10.50 -1.70 -9.25
N THR A 179 9.57 -1.62 -8.31
CA THR A 179 8.39 -2.47 -8.28
C THR A 179 7.34 -1.99 -9.29
N ILE A 180 6.42 -2.87 -9.67
CA ILE A 180 5.42 -2.62 -10.74
C ILE A 180 4.62 -1.33 -10.48
N GLY A 181 4.22 -1.07 -9.23
CA GLY A 181 3.35 0.06 -8.88
C GLY A 181 4.07 1.31 -8.37
N GLU A 182 5.40 1.26 -8.15
CA GLU A 182 6.15 2.37 -7.58
C GLU A 182 6.76 3.32 -8.60
N THR A 183 6.86 2.90 -9.84
CA THR A 183 7.67 3.60 -10.85
C THR A 183 7.03 4.92 -11.28
N CYS A 184 5.81 4.93 -11.77
CA CYS A 184 5.15 6.13 -12.30
C CYS A 184 4.52 6.97 -11.17
N LYS A 185 5.22 8.03 -10.73
CA LYS A 185 4.72 8.91 -9.66
C LYS A 185 3.51 9.73 -10.10
N ILE A 186 3.44 10.12 -11.37
CA ILE A 186 2.31 10.89 -11.92
C ILE A 186 1.02 10.07 -11.85
N ALA A 187 1.07 8.79 -12.23
CA ALA A 187 -0.08 7.91 -12.18
C ALA A 187 -0.55 7.67 -10.74
N LEU A 188 0.40 7.50 -9.78
CA LEU A 188 0.09 7.37 -8.37
C LEU A 188 -0.54 8.64 -7.79
N LEU A 189 0.00 9.82 -8.11
CA LEU A 189 -0.55 11.10 -7.66
C LEU A 189 -1.93 11.37 -8.26
N ALA A 190 -2.18 10.99 -9.50
CA ALA A 190 -3.52 11.08 -10.10
C ALA A 190 -4.54 10.21 -9.36
N GLY A 191 -4.18 8.96 -9.02
CA GLY A 191 -5.02 8.09 -8.20
C GLY A 191 -5.23 8.64 -6.78
N ALA A 192 -4.18 9.18 -6.16
CA ALA A 192 -4.25 9.81 -4.84
C ALA A 192 -5.18 11.03 -4.84
N ALA A 193 -5.09 11.88 -5.87
CA ALA A 193 -5.98 13.03 -6.05
C ALA A 193 -7.46 12.60 -6.20
N TYR A 194 -7.71 11.52 -6.95
CA TYR A 194 -9.05 10.93 -7.04
C TYR A 194 -9.60 10.49 -5.67
N LEU A 195 -8.79 9.77 -4.87
CA LEU A 195 -9.20 9.31 -3.53
C LEU A 195 -9.47 10.48 -2.56
N LEU A 196 -8.66 11.54 -2.64
CA LEU A 196 -8.86 12.76 -1.86
C LEU A 196 -10.13 13.50 -2.29
N TYR A 197 -10.38 13.61 -3.61
CA TYR A 197 -11.59 14.23 -4.14
C TYR A 197 -12.86 13.48 -3.74
N ARG A 198 -12.83 12.15 -3.79
CA ARG A 198 -13.92 11.26 -3.36
C ARG A 198 -14.04 11.18 -1.82
N GLN A 199 -13.15 11.84 -1.06
CA GLN A 199 -13.09 11.80 0.40
C GLN A 199 -12.95 10.38 0.98
N VAL A 200 -12.43 9.44 0.16
CA VAL A 200 -12.12 8.07 0.59
C VAL A 200 -10.96 8.08 1.58
N ILE A 201 -9.96 8.94 1.39
CA ILE A 201 -8.83 9.09 2.30
C ILE A 201 -8.73 10.51 2.86
N SER A 202 -8.18 10.63 4.08
CA SER A 202 -7.88 11.93 4.67
C SER A 202 -6.42 12.33 4.38
N TRP A 203 -6.18 13.59 4.09
CA TRP A 203 -4.86 14.16 3.79
C TRP A 203 -3.87 14.13 4.96
N HIS A 204 -4.34 13.95 6.20
CA HIS A 204 -3.53 14.04 7.42
C HIS A 204 -2.37 13.04 7.45
N ILE A 205 -2.63 11.76 7.12
CA ILE A 205 -1.59 10.70 7.13
C ILE A 205 -0.56 10.93 6.02
N PRO A 206 -0.95 11.08 4.73
CA PRO A 206 0.02 11.27 3.66
C PRO A 206 0.90 12.51 3.84
N VAL A 207 0.30 13.64 4.23
CA VAL A 207 1.04 14.89 4.44
C VAL A 207 2.01 14.75 5.61
N ALA A 208 1.57 14.22 6.76
CA ALA A 208 2.43 14.03 7.92
C ALA A 208 3.58 13.05 7.61
N PHE A 209 3.32 11.98 6.88
CA PHE A 209 4.33 10.99 6.49
C PHE A 209 5.40 11.62 5.56
N ILE A 210 4.96 12.25 4.48
CA ILE A 210 5.88 12.86 3.49
C ILE A 210 6.65 14.01 4.13
N ALA A 211 6.00 14.87 4.91
CA ALA A 211 6.64 16.01 5.55
C ALA A 211 7.70 15.59 6.57
N SER A 212 7.40 14.64 7.46
CA SER A 212 8.37 14.15 8.45
C SER A 212 9.59 13.51 7.80
N PHE A 213 9.38 12.68 6.76
CA PHE A 213 10.47 12.10 6.00
C PHE A 213 11.31 13.17 5.29
N ALA A 214 10.66 14.16 4.63
CA ALA A 214 11.33 15.24 3.93
C ALA A 214 12.18 16.10 4.88
N VAL A 215 11.65 16.49 6.04
CA VAL A 215 12.36 17.27 7.05
C VAL A 215 13.59 16.51 7.56
N CYS A 216 13.45 15.24 7.89
CA CYS A 216 14.59 14.43 8.34
C CYS A 216 15.67 14.28 7.26
N CYS A 217 15.26 14.04 6.00
CA CYS A 217 16.19 13.99 4.87
C CYS A 217 16.89 15.34 4.63
N LEU A 218 16.18 16.46 4.77
CA LEU A 218 16.72 17.79 4.59
C LEU A 218 17.81 18.10 5.61
N ILE A 219 17.58 17.79 6.87
CA ILE A 219 18.57 17.96 7.94
C ILE A 219 19.78 17.05 7.70
N TRP A 220 19.54 15.79 7.31
CA TRP A 220 20.61 14.81 7.08
C TRP A 220 21.47 15.14 5.86
N SER A 221 20.87 15.67 4.78
CA SER A 221 21.60 16.04 3.55
C SER A 221 22.34 17.37 3.62
N GLY A 222 22.30 18.09 4.73
CA GLY A 222 22.88 19.42 4.84
C GLY A 222 22.17 20.46 3.99
N PHE A 223 20.84 20.35 3.87
CA PHE A 223 19.96 21.24 3.09
C PHE A 223 20.09 21.11 1.56
N ASP A 224 20.61 19.97 1.07
CA ASP A 224 20.61 19.69 -0.38
C ASP A 224 19.21 19.23 -0.83
N MET A 225 18.51 20.15 -1.51
CA MET A 225 17.15 19.90 -2.00
C MET A 225 17.08 18.81 -3.08
N ASN A 226 18.14 18.63 -3.88
CA ASN A 226 18.17 17.59 -4.92
C ASN A 226 18.18 16.20 -4.31
N VAL A 227 18.92 16.00 -3.22
CA VAL A 227 18.93 14.74 -2.47
C VAL A 227 17.55 14.47 -1.88
N VAL A 228 16.93 15.48 -1.28
CA VAL A 228 15.58 15.33 -0.69
C VAL A 228 14.55 14.95 -1.75
N LEU A 229 14.52 15.65 -2.89
CA LEU A 229 13.61 15.36 -3.99
C LEU A 229 13.84 13.96 -4.57
N THR A 230 15.09 13.56 -4.74
CA THR A 230 15.43 12.20 -5.20
C THR A 230 14.93 11.15 -4.22
N GLN A 231 15.11 11.35 -2.92
CA GLN A 231 14.64 10.41 -1.89
C GLN A 231 13.11 10.36 -1.79
N LEU A 232 12.40 11.48 -1.98
CA LEU A 232 10.95 11.55 -2.01
C LEU A 232 10.34 10.84 -3.22
N LEU A 233 10.98 11.01 -4.38
CA LEU A 233 10.52 10.43 -5.64
C LEU A 233 11.04 9.01 -5.87
N SER A 234 11.92 8.50 -5.01
CA SER A 234 12.44 7.12 -5.10
C SER A 234 11.62 6.16 -4.28
N GLY A 235 11.50 4.93 -4.78
CA GLY A 235 10.83 3.82 -4.09
C GLY A 235 9.35 4.04 -3.79
N GLY A 236 8.84 3.26 -2.84
CA GLY A 236 7.41 3.15 -2.53
C GLY A 236 6.84 4.18 -1.57
N LEU A 237 7.50 5.32 -1.32
CA LEU A 237 7.01 6.33 -0.38
C LEU A 237 5.61 6.84 -0.77
N ILE A 238 5.42 7.23 -2.03
CA ILE A 238 4.14 7.79 -2.51
C ILE A 238 3.04 6.72 -2.48
N LEU A 239 3.34 5.52 -2.99
CA LEU A 239 2.40 4.40 -2.93
C LEU A 239 2.04 4.07 -1.46
N GLY A 240 3.06 3.99 -0.59
CA GLY A 240 2.89 3.73 0.83
C GLY A 240 2.07 4.78 1.55
N ALA A 241 2.35 6.06 1.32
CA ALA A 241 1.70 7.16 2.02
C ALA A 241 0.22 7.32 1.66
N PHE A 242 -0.14 7.18 0.37
CA PHE A 242 -1.50 7.43 -0.10
C PHE A 242 -2.40 6.19 -0.15
N PHE A 243 -1.86 4.99 -0.40
CA PHE A 243 -2.66 3.78 -0.63
C PHE A 243 -2.53 2.72 0.46
N MET A 244 -1.46 2.75 1.26
CA MET A 244 -1.20 1.70 2.24
C MET A 244 -1.28 2.17 3.68
N ALA A 245 -0.74 3.36 3.99
CA ALA A 245 -0.80 3.94 5.33
C ALA A 245 -2.18 4.50 5.67
N THR A 246 -3.03 4.74 4.67
CA THR A 246 -4.41 5.24 4.82
C THR A 246 -5.46 4.14 4.93
N ASP A 247 -5.06 2.90 5.12
CA ASP A 247 -5.99 1.79 5.32
C ASP A 247 -6.83 2.00 6.59
N TYR A 248 -8.16 1.92 6.46
CA TYR A 248 -9.12 2.21 7.53
C TYR A 248 -8.98 1.28 8.74
N SER A 249 -8.62 0.01 8.52
CA SER A 249 -8.57 -0.98 9.59
C SER A 249 -7.33 -0.87 10.45
N THR A 250 -6.25 -0.30 9.91
CA THR A 250 -4.92 -0.33 10.54
C THR A 250 -4.39 1.04 10.94
N SER A 251 -5.05 2.11 10.50
CA SER A 251 -4.69 3.49 10.85
C SER A 251 -5.59 4.05 11.95
N PRO A 252 -5.09 4.99 12.79
CA PRO A 252 -5.89 5.62 13.84
C PRO A 252 -7.10 6.38 13.31
N ALA A 253 -8.23 6.32 14.04
CA ALA A 253 -9.46 7.02 13.67
C ALA A 253 -9.39 8.54 13.94
N THR A 254 -8.70 8.96 15.04
CA THR A 254 -8.63 10.36 15.45
C THR A 254 -7.69 11.19 14.56
N THR A 255 -8.01 12.46 14.32
CA THR A 255 -7.16 13.38 13.54
C THR A 255 -5.76 13.51 14.15
N LYS A 256 -5.66 13.64 15.47
CA LYS A 256 -4.37 13.69 16.17
C LYS A 256 -3.61 12.38 16.03
N GLY A 257 -4.30 11.24 16.14
CA GLY A 257 -3.71 9.93 15.95
C GLY A 257 -3.18 9.75 14.52
N LYS A 258 -3.91 10.19 13.51
CA LYS A 258 -3.47 10.15 12.10
C LYS A 258 -2.17 10.92 11.86
N ILE A 259 -2.05 12.12 12.49
CA ILE A 259 -0.83 12.92 12.37
C ILE A 259 0.35 12.21 13.07
N ILE A 260 0.17 11.71 14.29
CA ILE A 260 1.22 10.99 15.02
C ILE A 260 1.65 9.73 14.27
N PHE A 261 0.69 8.99 13.73
CA PHE A 261 0.93 7.80 12.90
C PHE A 261 1.76 8.15 11.66
N GLY A 262 1.37 9.19 10.92
CA GLY A 262 2.11 9.65 9.73
C GLY A 262 3.53 10.11 10.07
N LEU A 263 3.71 10.91 11.13
CA LEU A 263 5.02 11.34 11.59
C LEU A 263 5.91 10.14 11.96
N GLY A 264 5.36 9.15 12.67
CA GLY A 264 6.07 7.92 13.02
C GLY A 264 6.51 7.10 11.80
N CYS A 265 5.62 6.95 10.81
CA CYS A 265 5.97 6.29 9.54
C CYS A 265 7.14 6.98 8.84
N GLY A 266 7.14 8.31 8.77
CA GLY A 266 8.19 9.06 8.09
C GLY A 266 9.54 9.00 8.81
N LEU A 267 9.53 9.10 10.13
CA LEU A 267 10.73 8.93 10.96
C LEU A 267 11.33 7.54 10.81
N LEU A 268 10.51 6.48 10.91
CA LEU A 268 10.97 5.10 10.75
C LEU A 268 11.53 4.85 9.35
N LEU A 269 10.85 5.34 8.32
CA LEU A 269 11.34 5.22 6.94
C LEU A 269 12.68 5.91 6.75
N PHE A 270 12.84 7.12 7.33
CA PHE A 270 14.12 7.84 7.32
C PHE A 270 15.23 7.02 7.96
N VAL A 271 15.01 6.51 9.16
CA VAL A 271 16.00 5.68 9.88
C VAL A 271 16.39 4.44 9.05
N PHE A 272 15.42 3.75 8.48
CA PHE A 272 15.70 2.54 7.70
C PHE A 272 16.43 2.84 6.39
N ARG A 273 16.04 3.88 5.68
CA ARG A 273 16.58 4.20 4.35
C ARG A 273 17.92 4.91 4.41
N CYS A 274 18.04 5.90 5.27
CA CYS A 274 19.24 6.74 5.33
C CYS A 274 20.32 6.17 6.27
N CYS A 275 19.94 5.54 7.39
CA CYS A 275 20.91 5.05 8.36
C CYS A 275 21.47 3.66 8.02
N LYS A 276 20.69 2.77 7.37
CA LYS A 276 21.12 1.39 7.10
C LYS A 276 21.74 1.16 5.72
N LYS A 277 21.62 2.10 4.79
CA LYS A 277 22.16 2.01 3.41
C LYS A 277 21.88 0.67 2.70
N THR A 278 20.77 0.02 3.00
CA THR A 278 20.39 -1.24 2.35
C THR A 278 19.51 -0.96 1.14
N PRO A 279 19.66 -1.71 0.03
CA PRO A 279 18.89 -1.49 -1.20
C PRO A 279 17.41 -1.89 -1.09
N ALA A 280 16.99 -2.46 0.05
CA ALA A 280 15.63 -2.94 0.23
C ALA A 280 14.63 -1.78 0.47
N GLU A 281 13.43 -1.92 -0.07
CA GLU A 281 12.30 -1.02 0.16
C GLU A 281 11.74 -1.19 1.58
N TRP A 282 12.11 -0.28 2.46
CA TRP A 282 11.75 -0.32 3.88
C TRP A 282 10.41 0.37 4.21
N CYS A 283 9.75 0.98 3.23
CA CYS A 283 8.48 1.67 3.44
C CYS A 283 7.42 0.74 4.05
N SER A 284 7.34 -0.50 3.56
CA SER A 284 6.43 -1.51 4.08
C SER A 284 6.64 -1.81 5.56
N PHE A 285 7.90 -1.96 5.99
CA PHE A 285 8.25 -2.24 7.38
C PHE A 285 7.94 -1.06 8.30
N ALA A 286 8.18 0.18 7.83
CA ALA A 286 7.84 1.39 8.59
C ALA A 286 6.33 1.47 8.87
N ILE A 287 5.50 1.22 7.85
CA ILE A 287 4.04 1.23 7.99
C ILE A 287 3.59 0.08 8.90
N LEU A 288 4.11 -1.14 8.72
CA LEU A 288 3.75 -2.30 9.54
C LEU A 288 4.07 -2.08 11.02
N LEU A 289 5.24 -1.52 11.34
CA LEU A 289 5.58 -1.20 12.73
C LEU A 289 4.61 -0.17 13.31
N MET A 290 4.27 0.84 12.56
CA MET A 290 3.30 1.85 13.01
C MET A 290 1.88 1.27 13.12
N ASN A 291 1.48 0.30 12.29
CA ASN A 291 0.21 -0.40 12.43
C ASN A 291 0.13 -1.13 13.79
N VAL A 292 1.21 -1.77 14.24
CA VAL A 292 1.28 -2.41 15.56
C VAL A 292 1.15 -1.38 16.69
N VAL A 293 1.69 -0.18 16.50
CA VAL A 293 1.61 0.92 17.47
C VAL A 293 0.27 1.67 17.43
N SER A 294 -0.49 1.53 16.35
CA SER A 294 -1.76 2.26 16.13
C SER A 294 -2.75 2.15 17.30
N PRO A 295 -3.00 0.97 17.91
CA PRO A 295 -3.89 0.88 19.08
C PRO A 295 -3.40 1.68 20.29
N LEU A 296 -2.08 1.80 20.49
CA LEU A 296 -1.51 2.61 21.56
C LEU A 296 -1.72 4.11 21.28
N ILE A 297 -1.55 4.53 20.03
CA ILE A 297 -1.82 5.90 19.59
C ILE A 297 -3.30 6.25 19.83
N GLU A 298 -4.21 5.35 19.49
CA GLU A 298 -5.65 5.55 19.72
C GLU A 298 -5.99 5.67 21.20
N ARG A 299 -5.38 4.85 22.05
CA ARG A 299 -5.58 4.92 23.52
C ARG A 299 -5.16 6.27 24.10
N VAL A 300 -4.11 6.88 23.56
CA VAL A 300 -3.62 8.19 24.02
C VAL A 300 -4.39 9.35 23.40
N THR A 301 -4.82 9.24 22.15
CA THR A 301 -5.46 10.33 21.40
C THR A 301 -6.99 10.27 21.42
N GLY A 302 -7.56 9.09 21.68
CA GLY A 302 -8.99 8.89 21.82
C GLY A 302 -9.46 9.49 23.16
N LYS A 303 -10.41 10.41 23.12
CA LYS A 303 -11.20 10.72 24.31
C LYS A 303 -12.02 9.46 24.60
N ILE A 304 -11.67 8.71 25.64
CA ILE A 304 -12.56 7.70 26.21
C ILE A 304 -13.79 8.49 26.65
N GLY A 305 -14.89 8.33 25.91
CA GLY A 305 -16.17 8.84 26.34
C GLY A 305 -16.43 8.24 27.71
N ARG A 306 -16.32 9.03 28.79
CA ARG A 306 -16.87 8.64 30.06
C ARG A 306 -18.36 8.54 29.85
N ALA A 307 -18.87 7.33 29.73
CA ALA A 307 -20.27 7.09 29.95
C ALA A 307 -20.54 7.61 31.38
N HIS A 308 -21.28 8.71 31.49
CA HIS A 308 -21.85 9.07 32.77
C HIS A 308 -22.87 7.97 33.09
N VAL A 309 -22.50 7.07 33.98
CA VAL A 309 -23.41 6.18 34.69
C VAL A 309 -24.18 7.03 35.67
#